data_57187f25bbb55ef05f47472f27314207
#
_entry.id   57187f25bbb55ef05f47472f27314207
#
_cell.length_a   1.000
_cell.length_b   1.000
_cell.length_c   1.000
_cell.angle_alpha   90.00
_cell.angle_beta   90.00
_cell.angle_gamma   90.00
#
_symmetry.space_group_name_H-M   'P 1'
#
loop_
_entity.id
_entity.type
_entity.pdbx_description
1 polymer ?
#
loop_
_entity_poly.entity_id
_entity_poly.type
_entity_poly.pdbx_seq_one_letter_code
_entity_poly.pdbx_strand_id
1 'polypeptide(L)'
;MKIIDAHHHLWNIDLHDYPWLRKDSKSPLSKNYLIEDFNEDIGDLEVVKSVHVQGEMNHENSLDETSWLQAISDKENSGNKPNAIVAYEDLTSNNLQQNL
;
A
#
# COMPACT_ATOMS: atom_id res chain seq x y z
N MET A 1 -13.54 -12.67 17.42
CA MET A 1 -12.69 -13.42 16.46
C MET A 1 -11.58 -12.50 15.98
N LYS A 2 -10.35 -12.93 16.06
CA LYS A 2 -9.21 -12.18 15.52
C LYS A 2 -9.06 -12.47 14.04
N ILE A 3 -8.81 -11.44 13.26
CA ILE A 3 -8.74 -11.49 11.80
C ILE A 3 -7.35 -11.05 11.35
N ILE A 4 -6.79 -11.74 10.36
CA ILE A 4 -5.62 -11.28 9.62
C ILE A 4 -6.08 -11.01 8.21
N ASP A 5 -5.96 -9.76 7.76
CA ASP A 5 -6.25 -9.41 6.37
C ASP A 5 -5.00 -9.69 5.54
N ALA A 6 -5.05 -10.73 4.73
CA ALA A 6 -3.90 -11.20 3.97
C ALA A 6 -3.69 -10.47 2.64
N HIS A 7 -4.56 -9.55 2.28
CA HIS A 7 -4.47 -8.89 0.97
C HIS A 7 -5.28 -7.60 0.96
N HIS A 8 -4.62 -6.47 1.16
CA HIS A 8 -5.26 -5.17 0.99
C HIS A 8 -4.32 -4.21 0.25
N HIS A 9 -4.87 -3.07 -0.15
CA HIS A 9 -4.14 -2.04 -0.86
C HIS A 9 -4.37 -0.69 -0.21
N LEU A 10 -3.31 0.12 -0.17
CA LEU A 10 -3.39 1.55 0.13
C LEU A 10 -2.82 2.30 -1.07
N TRP A 11 -3.32 3.49 -1.33
CA TRP A 11 -2.78 4.32 -2.40
C TRP A 11 -2.91 5.80 -2.07
N ASN A 12 -1.94 6.57 -2.56
CA ASN A 12 -1.92 8.02 -2.40
C ASN A 12 -1.61 8.66 -3.76
N ILE A 13 -2.65 9.13 -4.44
CA ILE A 13 -2.54 9.67 -5.80
C ILE A 13 -1.86 11.04 -5.83
N ASP A 14 -1.69 11.69 -4.67
CA ASP A 14 -0.99 12.96 -4.58
C ASP A 14 0.53 12.77 -4.49
N LEU A 15 0.98 11.63 -3.96
CA LEU A 15 2.40 11.34 -3.79
C LEU A 15 2.96 10.44 -4.89
N HIS A 16 2.14 9.54 -5.44
CA HIS A 16 2.60 8.49 -6.33
C HIS A 16 1.78 8.43 -7.61
N ASP A 17 2.38 7.88 -8.65
CA ASP A 17 1.71 7.65 -9.92
C ASP A 17 1.19 6.20 -9.99
N TYR A 18 -0.12 6.07 -10.09
CA TYR A 18 -0.80 4.80 -10.31
C TYR A 18 -1.47 4.87 -11.68
N PRO A 19 -0.88 4.27 -12.73
CA PRO A 19 -1.42 4.39 -14.09
C PRO A 19 -2.89 4.00 -14.22
N TRP A 20 -3.35 3.06 -13.40
CA TRP A 20 -4.75 2.59 -13.40
C TRP A 20 -5.69 3.56 -12.67
N LEU A 21 -5.15 4.57 -11.97
CA LEU A 21 -5.93 5.42 -11.06
C LEU A 21 -5.51 6.89 -11.23
N ARG A 22 -5.73 7.43 -12.43
CA ARG A 22 -5.35 8.82 -12.73
C ARG A 22 -6.30 9.80 -12.06
N LYS A 23 -5.79 10.97 -11.64
CA LYS A 23 -6.56 12.01 -10.96
C LYS A 23 -7.71 12.58 -11.79
N ASP A 24 -7.59 12.57 -13.11
CA ASP A 24 -8.61 13.06 -14.02
C ASP A 24 -9.66 11.99 -14.35
N SER A 25 -9.52 10.80 -13.84
CA SER A 25 -10.47 9.72 -14.02
C SER A 25 -11.76 10.02 -13.26
N LYS A 26 -12.89 9.63 -13.84
CA LYS A 26 -14.20 9.73 -13.20
C LYS A 26 -14.49 8.55 -12.27
N SER A 27 -13.54 7.65 -12.10
CA SER A 27 -13.70 6.50 -11.21
C SER A 27 -13.87 6.96 -9.76
N PRO A 28 -14.78 6.36 -9.00
CA PRO A 28 -14.89 6.65 -7.56
C PRO A 28 -13.63 6.27 -6.78
N LEU A 29 -12.71 5.49 -7.37
CA LEU A 29 -11.44 5.14 -6.76
C LEU A 29 -10.37 6.22 -6.97
N SER A 30 -10.61 7.25 -7.80
CA SER A 30 -9.65 8.33 -8.07
C SER A 30 -9.55 9.31 -6.90
N LYS A 31 -9.24 8.79 -5.73
CA LYS A 31 -9.02 9.53 -4.48
C LYS A 31 -8.02 8.72 -3.66
N ASN A 32 -7.48 9.33 -2.61
CA ASN A 32 -6.57 8.62 -1.72
C ASN A 32 -7.31 7.56 -0.91
N TYR A 33 -6.65 6.44 -0.67
CA TYR A 33 -7.09 5.45 0.29
C TYR A 33 -5.91 5.13 1.21
N LEU A 34 -5.92 5.72 2.39
CA LEU A 34 -4.80 5.70 3.32
C LEU A 34 -5.09 4.78 4.50
N ILE A 35 -4.09 4.61 5.38
CA ILE A 35 -4.25 3.73 6.55
C ILE A 35 -5.42 4.19 7.45
N GLU A 36 -5.66 5.47 7.54
CA GLU A 36 -6.79 6.02 8.30
C GLU A 36 -8.13 5.54 7.73
N ASP A 37 -8.25 5.52 6.40
CA ASP A 37 -9.45 5.03 5.72
C ASP A 37 -9.64 3.53 5.96
N PHE A 38 -8.55 2.78 5.88
CA PHE A 38 -8.55 1.34 6.13
C PHE A 38 -9.00 1.03 7.56
N ASN A 39 -8.45 1.75 8.53
CA ASN A 39 -8.80 1.56 9.94
C ASN A 39 -10.26 1.94 10.23
N GLU A 40 -10.77 2.97 9.55
CA GLU A 40 -12.19 3.34 9.66
C GLU A 40 -13.10 2.27 9.06
N ASP A 41 -12.74 1.74 7.90
CA ASP A 41 -13.53 0.70 7.22
C ASP A 41 -13.57 -0.61 8.01
N ILE A 42 -12.48 -0.95 8.72
CA ILE A 42 -12.45 -2.09 9.61
C ILE A 42 -13.52 -1.95 10.71
N GLY A 43 -13.70 -0.74 11.24
CA GLY A 43 -14.64 -0.48 12.32
C GLY A 43 -14.33 -1.31 13.55
N ASP A 44 -15.31 -2.06 14.04
CA ASP A 44 -15.20 -2.87 15.25
C ASP A 44 -14.62 -4.27 15.01
N LEU A 45 -14.24 -4.60 13.77
CA LEU A 45 -13.62 -5.90 13.50
C LEU A 45 -12.22 -5.95 14.11
N GLU A 46 -11.87 -7.10 14.67
CA GLU A 46 -10.54 -7.32 15.26
C GLU A 46 -9.53 -7.72 14.20
N VAL A 47 -9.19 -6.78 13.29
CA VAL A 47 -8.12 -6.99 12.33
C VAL A 47 -6.81 -6.68 13.01
N VAL A 48 -6.13 -7.72 13.47
CA VAL A 48 -4.93 -7.59 14.30
C VAL A 48 -3.66 -7.42 13.47
N LYS A 49 -3.66 -7.94 12.24
CA LYS A 49 -2.53 -7.84 11.30
C LYS A 49 -3.05 -7.69 9.88
N SER A 50 -2.22 -7.12 9.02
CA SER A 50 -2.55 -7.00 7.60
C SER A 50 -1.31 -7.17 6.74
N VAL A 51 -1.54 -7.59 5.50
CA VAL A 51 -0.51 -7.70 4.47
C VAL A 51 -0.90 -6.80 3.31
N HIS A 52 -0.09 -5.80 3.02
CA HIS A 52 -0.29 -4.94 1.86
C HIS A 52 0.30 -5.63 0.62
N VAL A 53 -0.49 -5.69 -0.45
CA VAL A 53 -0.03 -6.15 -1.75
C VAL A 53 0.18 -4.92 -2.63
N GLN A 54 1.27 -4.90 -3.42
CA GLN A 54 1.62 -3.75 -4.24
C GLN A 54 0.40 -3.26 -5.05
N GLY A 55 0.25 -1.92 -5.15
CA GLY A 55 -0.93 -1.28 -5.72
C GLY A 55 -0.81 -0.89 -7.19
N GLU A 56 0.09 -1.54 -7.93
CA GLU A 56 0.34 -1.24 -9.34
C GLU A 56 0.72 0.24 -9.57
N MET A 57 1.56 0.76 -8.68
CA MET A 57 2.23 2.05 -8.87
C MET A 57 3.12 1.98 -10.10
N ASN A 58 3.47 3.15 -10.68
CA ASN A 58 4.43 3.19 -11.77
C ASN A 58 5.66 2.36 -11.41
N HIS A 59 5.99 1.36 -12.23
CA HIS A 59 7.01 0.35 -11.91
C HIS A 59 8.41 0.93 -11.79
N GLU A 60 8.68 2.07 -12.41
CA GLU A 60 9.96 2.76 -12.28
C GLU A 60 10.19 3.28 -10.85
N ASN A 61 9.11 3.47 -10.09
CA ASN A 61 9.13 4.04 -8.75
C ASN A 61 8.64 3.04 -7.69
N SER A 62 8.71 1.74 -7.98
CA SER A 62 8.14 0.71 -7.09
C SER A 62 8.75 0.69 -5.69
N LEU A 63 10.03 1.04 -5.55
CA LEU A 63 10.66 1.13 -4.23
C LEU A 63 10.09 2.26 -3.38
N ASP A 64 9.58 3.32 -4.00
CA ASP A 64 8.94 4.42 -3.28
C ASP A 64 7.67 3.95 -2.57
N GLU A 65 6.92 3.04 -3.18
CA GLU A 65 5.74 2.46 -2.53
C GLU A 65 6.15 1.69 -1.27
N THR A 66 7.14 0.84 -1.37
CA THR A 66 7.61 0.05 -0.22
C THR A 66 8.11 0.94 0.92
N SER A 67 8.89 1.96 0.61
CA SER A 67 9.41 2.90 1.61
C SER A 67 8.27 3.67 2.29
N TRP A 68 7.28 4.10 1.51
CA TRP A 68 6.11 4.80 2.02
C TRP A 68 5.30 3.92 2.98
N LEU A 69 5.08 2.65 2.61
CA LEU A 69 4.34 1.71 3.43
C LEU A 69 5.07 1.37 4.72
N GLN A 70 6.39 1.25 4.66
CA GLN A 70 7.19 1.02 5.87
C GLN A 70 7.07 2.20 6.84
N ALA A 71 7.11 3.43 6.32
CA ALA A 71 6.95 4.63 7.14
C ALA A 71 5.56 4.66 7.80
N ILE A 72 4.51 4.22 7.10
CA ILE A 72 3.16 4.13 7.66
C ILE A 72 3.13 3.10 8.79
N SER A 73 3.68 1.92 8.55
CA SER A 73 3.71 0.84 9.54
C SER A 73 4.40 1.27 10.83
N ASP A 74 5.42 2.13 10.72
CA ASP A 74 6.19 2.61 11.86
C ASP A 74 5.47 3.69 12.68
N LYS A 75 4.38 4.26 12.17
CA LYS A 75 3.63 5.29 12.90
C LYS A 75 2.76 4.66 13.99
N GLU A 76 2.68 5.35 15.14
CA GLU A 76 1.91 4.87 16.29
C GLU A 76 0.43 4.67 15.96
N ASN A 77 -0.16 5.58 15.18
CA ASN A 77 -1.59 5.57 14.90
C ASN A 77 -2.00 4.59 13.80
N SER A 78 -1.06 3.88 13.20
CA SER A 78 -1.37 2.87 12.19
C SER A 78 -1.81 1.54 12.78
N GLY A 79 -1.55 1.30 14.08
CA GLY A 79 -1.74 0.00 14.71
C GLY A 79 -0.74 -1.02 14.20
N ASN A 80 0.46 -0.56 13.80
CA ASN A 80 1.54 -1.37 13.20
C ASN A 80 1.14 -2.01 11.85
N LYS A 81 0.17 -1.42 11.15
CA LYS A 81 -0.28 -1.93 9.85
C LYS A 81 0.27 -1.06 8.73
N PRO A 82 0.61 -1.65 7.58
CA PRO A 82 0.64 -3.10 7.34
C PRO A 82 1.79 -3.78 8.09
N ASN A 83 1.59 -5.06 8.44
CA ASN A 83 2.60 -5.85 9.13
C ASN A 83 3.58 -6.50 8.17
N ALA A 84 3.18 -6.72 6.92
CA ALA A 84 4.01 -7.24 5.86
C ALA A 84 3.65 -6.57 4.54
N ILE A 85 4.60 -6.55 3.61
CA ILE A 85 4.46 -5.87 2.33
C ILE A 85 4.87 -6.83 1.23
N VAL A 86 3.97 -7.04 0.25
CA VAL A 86 4.29 -7.75 -0.99
C VAL A 86 4.57 -6.69 -2.04
N ALA A 87 5.84 -6.54 -2.38
CA ALA A 87 6.33 -5.49 -3.26
C ALA A 87 6.44 -5.96 -4.70
N TYR A 88 6.43 -5.01 -5.63
CA TYR A 88 6.76 -5.27 -7.02
C TYR A 88 8.28 -5.21 -7.21
N GLU A 89 8.81 -6.11 -8.02
CA GLU A 89 10.19 -6.02 -8.51
C GLU A 89 10.29 -6.59 -9.91
N ASP A 90 10.99 -5.87 -10.78
CA ASP A 90 11.27 -6.34 -12.14
C ASP A 90 12.45 -7.30 -12.09
N LEU A 91 12.16 -8.59 -12.24
CA LEU A 91 13.18 -9.65 -12.17
C LEU A 91 14.16 -9.62 -13.35
N THR A 92 13.87 -8.80 -14.37
CA THR A 92 14.77 -8.60 -15.52
C THR A 92 15.64 -7.36 -15.37
N SER A 93 15.47 -6.60 -14.29
CA SER A 93 16.19 -5.35 -14.05
C SER A 93 17.68 -5.61 -13.79
N ASN A 94 18.53 -4.74 -14.33
CA ASN A 94 19.97 -4.76 -14.02
C ASN A 94 20.27 -4.41 -12.57
N ASN A 95 19.31 -3.81 -11.87
CA ASN A 95 19.44 -3.38 -10.48
C ASN A 95 18.77 -4.33 -9.50
N LEU A 96 18.36 -5.51 -9.95
CA LEU A 96 17.57 -6.45 -9.14
C LEU A 96 18.23 -6.76 -7.80
N GLN A 97 19.52 -7.07 -7.82
CA GLN A 97 20.24 -7.44 -6.59
C GLN A 97 20.31 -6.28 -5.60
N GLN A 98 20.43 -5.05 -6.09
CA GLN A 98 20.46 -3.87 -5.23
C GLN A 98 19.11 -3.57 -4.61
N ASN A 99 18.02 -3.95 -5.30
CA ASN A 99 16.65 -3.68 -4.87
C ASN A 99 16.11 -4.74 -3.92
N LEU A 100 16.73 -5.90 -3.87
CA LEU A 100 16.34 -6.95 -2.94
C LEU A 100 17.02 -6.77 -1.56
#